data_2308938679fa4de5e05cf5cd1e229983
#
_entry.id   2308938679fa4de5e05cf5cd1e229983
#
_cell.length_a   1.000
_cell.length_b   1.000
_cell.length_c   1.000
_cell.angle_alpha   90.00
_cell.angle_beta   90.00
_cell.angle_gamma   90.00
#
_symmetry.space_group_name_H-M   'P 1'
#
loop_
_entity.id
_entity.type
_entity.pdbx_description
1 polymer ?
#
loop_
_entity_poly.entity_id
_entity_poly.type
_entity_poly.pdbx_seq_one_letter_code
_entity_poly.pdbx_strand_id
1 'polypeptide(L)'
;MNSKVKGIIAILISAVGFSFMSVFFRLAGDLPVFQKSLARNFVAMFIPLFFIYKYRQPMFGKLSSQPLLISRSTLGLIGVLLNIYAIDHMVLSDADTLMKLNPFWTIVLSLIFLHEKVRKYQITAMIIAIIGMLLIVKPEFSSSVIPSIAGLLSGIFAASAYTCVRALSTREKPYTIVFYFSLFSVVVLIPFSIFTYTPMTTIQILFLLGAGLSAAVGQIGITLAYSFAPAKDISIFTYASIIFTALFGFILFGESPDMLATVGYIVIIGASYYMFDKARRETTLNQNN
;
A
#
# COMPACT_ATOMS: atom_id res chain seq x y z
N MET A 1 7.58 3.65 -25.73
CA MET A 1 6.75 2.82 -24.87
C MET A 1 5.54 3.63 -24.42
N ASN A 2 4.33 3.13 -24.58
CA ASN A 2 3.08 3.82 -24.22
C ASN A 2 3.06 4.14 -22.71
N SER A 3 2.54 5.32 -22.33
CA SER A 3 2.45 5.78 -20.95
C SER A 3 1.74 4.75 -20.03
N LYS A 4 0.69 4.12 -20.52
CA LYS A 4 -0.03 3.05 -19.81
C LYS A 4 0.87 1.84 -19.51
N VAL A 5 1.69 1.40 -20.48
CA VAL A 5 2.63 0.28 -20.26
C VAL A 5 3.70 0.65 -19.23
N LYS A 6 4.19 1.90 -19.23
CA LYS A 6 5.10 2.39 -18.17
C LYS A 6 4.42 2.33 -16.80
N GLY A 7 3.14 2.72 -16.70
CA GLY A 7 2.36 2.65 -15.47
C GLY A 7 2.20 1.21 -14.97
N ILE A 8 1.89 0.26 -15.86
CA ILE A 8 1.76 -1.16 -15.51
C ILE A 8 3.09 -1.73 -14.99
N ILE A 9 4.20 -1.46 -15.68
CA ILE A 9 5.53 -1.93 -15.23
C ILE A 9 5.88 -1.34 -13.87
N ALA A 10 5.66 -0.04 -13.68
CA ALA A 10 5.95 0.62 -12.41
C ALA A 10 5.13 0.05 -11.25
N ILE A 11 3.85 -0.29 -11.47
CA ILE A 11 2.99 -0.84 -10.42
C ILE A 11 3.35 -2.31 -10.10
N LEU A 12 3.78 -3.09 -11.10
CA LEU A 12 4.28 -4.45 -10.87
C LEU A 12 5.60 -4.44 -10.09
N ILE A 13 6.53 -3.53 -10.42
CA ILE A 13 7.76 -3.32 -9.63
C ILE A 13 7.42 -2.92 -8.20
N SER A 14 6.42 -2.04 -8.03
CA SER A 14 5.91 -1.65 -6.72
C SER A 14 5.37 -2.84 -5.94
N ALA A 15 4.58 -3.71 -6.59
CA ALA A 15 4.02 -4.91 -5.97
C ALA A 15 5.11 -5.86 -5.45
N VAL A 16 6.13 -6.12 -6.26
CA VAL A 16 7.31 -6.91 -5.85
C VAL A 16 8.04 -6.25 -4.69
N GLY A 17 8.28 -4.94 -4.76
CA GLY A 17 8.95 -4.19 -3.69
C GLY A 17 8.20 -4.28 -2.37
N PHE A 18 6.89 -4.10 -2.36
CA PHE A 18 6.09 -4.22 -1.13
C PHE A 18 6.02 -5.64 -0.61
N SER A 19 5.96 -6.66 -1.49
CA SER A 19 5.99 -8.06 -1.06
C SER A 19 7.30 -8.41 -0.36
N PHE A 20 8.46 -8.00 -0.90
CA PHE A 20 9.74 -8.17 -0.21
C PHE A 20 9.81 -7.37 1.10
N MET A 21 9.27 -6.17 1.15
CA MET A 21 9.19 -5.40 2.39
C MET A 21 8.44 -6.18 3.47
N SER A 22 7.29 -6.78 3.15
CA SER A 22 6.50 -7.59 4.08
C SER A 22 7.27 -8.82 4.57
N VAL A 23 7.97 -9.51 3.67
CA VAL A 23 8.86 -10.63 4.01
C VAL A 23 9.95 -10.19 4.98
N PHE A 24 10.63 -9.10 4.71
CA PHE A 24 11.70 -8.60 5.59
C PHE A 24 11.16 -8.16 6.96
N PHE A 25 9.96 -7.59 7.05
CA PHE A 25 9.33 -7.30 8.34
C PHE A 25 9.05 -8.55 9.15
N ARG A 26 8.58 -9.62 8.51
CA ARG A 26 8.35 -10.91 9.16
C ARG A 26 9.67 -11.55 9.61
N LEU A 27 10.72 -11.52 8.80
CA LEU A 27 12.04 -12.03 9.13
C LEU A 27 12.73 -11.23 10.25
N ALA A 28 12.42 -9.94 10.40
CA ALA A 28 12.93 -9.12 11.51
C ALA A 28 12.38 -9.55 12.89
N GLY A 29 11.31 -10.39 12.92
CA GLY A 29 10.78 -10.99 14.16
C GLY A 29 10.14 -9.97 15.10
N ASP A 30 10.17 -10.26 16.40
CA ASP A 30 9.46 -9.53 17.44
C ASP A 30 10.16 -8.21 17.82
N LEU A 31 10.15 -7.26 16.90
CA LEU A 31 10.56 -5.88 17.16
C LEU A 31 9.35 -4.96 17.24
N PRO A 32 9.39 -3.91 18.07
CA PRO A 32 8.29 -2.94 18.15
C PRO A 32 7.94 -2.35 16.79
N VAL A 33 6.63 -2.22 16.50
CA VAL A 33 6.10 -1.71 15.22
C VAL A 33 6.68 -0.32 14.88
N PHE A 34 6.83 0.55 15.90
CA PHE A 34 7.43 1.88 15.72
C PHE A 34 8.88 1.79 15.27
N GLN A 35 9.66 0.88 15.85
CA GLN A 35 11.07 0.68 15.54
C GLN A 35 11.26 0.10 14.14
N LYS A 36 10.45 -0.92 13.75
CA LYS A 36 10.40 -1.44 12.38
C LYS A 36 10.07 -0.34 11.36
N SER A 37 9.04 0.45 11.64
CA SER A 37 8.58 1.53 10.76
C SER A 37 9.61 2.66 10.67
N LEU A 38 10.27 3.02 11.80
CA LEU A 38 11.34 4.02 11.82
C LEU A 38 12.51 3.59 10.93
N ALA A 39 13.04 2.38 11.14
CA ALA A 39 14.16 1.84 10.36
C ALA A 39 13.82 1.80 8.86
N ARG A 40 12.64 1.30 8.51
CA ARG A 40 12.14 1.26 7.12
C ARG A 40 12.11 2.65 6.49
N ASN A 41 11.51 3.64 7.15
CA ASN A 41 11.37 4.97 6.58
C ASN A 41 12.71 5.72 6.55
N PHE A 42 13.59 5.52 7.55
CA PHE A 42 14.94 6.05 7.55
C PHE A 42 15.73 5.59 6.33
N VAL A 43 15.74 4.28 6.05
CA VAL A 43 16.43 3.74 4.87
C VAL A 43 15.75 4.18 3.57
N ALA A 44 14.41 4.13 3.53
CA ALA A 44 13.63 4.45 2.34
C ALA A 44 13.78 5.91 1.87
N MET A 45 14.17 6.84 2.75
CA MET A 45 14.31 8.25 2.36
C MET A 45 15.55 8.53 1.51
N PHE A 46 16.62 7.69 1.59
CA PHE A 46 17.87 7.95 0.88
C PHE A 46 17.74 7.79 -0.64
N ILE A 47 16.92 6.85 -1.11
CA ILE A 47 16.73 6.65 -2.56
C ILE A 47 16.05 7.87 -3.21
N PRO A 48 14.89 8.36 -2.76
CA PRO A 48 14.30 9.56 -3.33
C PRO A 48 15.16 10.80 -3.10
N LEU A 49 15.91 10.89 -1.99
CA LEU A 49 16.86 11.97 -1.73
C LEU A 49 17.98 12.02 -2.80
N PHE A 50 18.54 10.86 -3.15
CA PHE A 50 19.50 10.75 -4.25
C PHE A 50 18.93 11.27 -5.58
N PHE A 51 17.70 10.89 -5.93
CA PHE A 51 17.07 11.36 -7.16
C PHE A 51 16.68 12.84 -7.12
N ILE A 52 16.26 13.36 -5.96
CA ILE A 52 16.03 14.80 -5.76
C ILE A 52 17.32 15.59 -6.06
N TYR A 53 18.43 15.17 -5.48
CA TYR A 53 19.72 15.80 -5.72
C TYR A 53 20.14 15.68 -7.20
N LYS A 54 20.08 14.48 -7.77
CA LYS A 54 20.44 14.20 -9.17
C LYS A 54 19.64 15.03 -10.17
N TYR A 55 18.34 15.18 -9.94
CA TYR A 55 17.42 15.90 -10.86
C TYR A 55 17.12 17.33 -10.41
N ARG A 56 17.82 17.85 -9.39
CA ARG A 56 17.63 19.20 -8.83
C ARG A 56 16.16 19.53 -8.54
N GLN A 57 15.44 18.60 -7.90
CA GLN A 57 14.05 18.79 -7.56
C GLN A 57 13.88 19.47 -6.18
N PRO A 58 12.77 20.17 -5.92
CA PRO A 58 12.49 20.74 -4.61
C PRO A 58 12.29 19.61 -3.58
N MET A 59 12.99 19.69 -2.44
CA MET A 59 12.98 18.67 -1.39
C MET A 59 11.66 18.66 -0.61
N PHE A 60 11.13 19.84 -0.27
CA PHE A 60 9.96 20.01 0.60
C PHE A 60 8.66 20.35 -0.15
N GLY A 61 8.71 20.44 -1.49
CA GLY A 61 7.55 20.84 -2.28
C GLY A 61 7.16 22.31 -2.08
N LYS A 62 6.05 22.71 -2.70
CA LYS A 62 5.52 24.07 -2.61
C LYS A 62 4.76 24.28 -1.31
N LEU A 63 4.75 25.53 -0.79
CA LEU A 63 4.01 25.88 0.43
C LEU A 63 2.50 25.57 0.29
N SER A 64 1.92 25.80 -0.88
CA SER A 64 0.51 25.47 -1.18
C SER A 64 0.19 23.96 -1.18
N SER A 65 1.21 23.10 -1.28
CA SER A 65 1.06 21.64 -1.26
C SER A 65 1.22 21.05 0.15
N GLN A 66 1.67 21.85 1.15
CA GLN A 66 1.97 21.35 2.50
C GLN A 66 0.78 20.65 3.18
N PRO A 67 -0.48 21.17 3.15
CA PRO A 67 -1.60 20.45 3.76
C PRO A 67 -1.81 19.05 3.20
N LEU A 68 -1.66 18.88 1.87
CA LEU A 68 -1.78 17.57 1.22
C LEU A 68 -0.58 16.66 1.52
N LEU A 69 0.64 17.20 1.58
CA LEU A 69 1.85 16.44 1.93
C LEU A 69 1.79 15.93 3.37
N ILE A 70 1.34 16.76 4.31
CA ILE A 70 1.15 16.38 5.72
C ILE A 70 0.05 15.34 5.83
N SER A 71 -1.12 15.58 5.24
CA SER A 71 -2.25 14.62 5.24
C SER A 71 -1.83 13.27 4.66
N ARG A 72 -1.17 13.27 3.49
CA ARG A 72 -0.62 12.06 2.87
C ARG A 72 0.33 11.34 3.82
N SER A 73 1.19 12.07 4.49
CA SER A 73 2.23 11.47 5.34
C SER A 73 1.63 10.90 6.63
N THR A 74 0.71 11.60 7.27
CA THR A 74 0.01 11.12 8.46
C THR A 74 -0.82 9.87 8.17
N LEU A 75 -1.70 9.95 7.14
CA LEU A 75 -2.53 8.82 6.74
C LEU A 75 -1.69 7.62 6.29
N GLY A 76 -0.63 7.87 5.51
CA GLY A 76 0.28 6.83 5.08
C GLY A 76 1.05 6.17 6.23
N LEU A 77 1.48 6.96 7.23
CA LEU A 77 2.19 6.44 8.40
C LEU A 77 1.27 5.55 9.26
N ILE A 78 0.05 6.02 9.56
CA ILE A 78 -0.94 5.21 10.29
C ILE A 78 -1.20 3.90 9.54
N GLY A 79 -1.42 3.96 8.23
CA GLY A 79 -1.61 2.76 7.40
C GLY A 79 -0.43 1.79 7.48
N VAL A 80 0.81 2.29 7.46
CA VAL A 80 2.02 1.45 7.59
C VAL A 80 2.10 0.78 8.97
N LEU A 81 1.85 1.51 10.05
CA LEU A 81 1.89 0.96 11.40
C LEU A 81 0.86 -0.18 11.59
N LEU A 82 -0.37 0.05 11.13
CA LEU A 82 -1.44 -0.95 11.16
C LEU A 82 -1.10 -2.17 10.30
N ASN A 83 -0.49 -1.96 9.13
CA ASN A 83 -0.08 -3.05 8.25
C ASN A 83 1.05 -3.90 8.86
N ILE A 84 2.06 -3.28 9.48
CA ILE A 84 3.14 -3.99 10.17
C ILE A 84 2.56 -4.84 11.30
N TYR A 85 1.64 -4.27 12.10
CA TYR A 85 0.95 -5.00 13.15
C TYR A 85 0.19 -6.22 12.61
N ALA A 86 -0.53 -6.06 11.51
CA ALA A 86 -1.23 -7.18 10.86
C ALA A 86 -0.25 -8.25 10.35
N ILE A 87 0.86 -7.86 9.70
CA ILE A 87 1.90 -8.77 9.21
C ILE A 87 2.49 -9.60 10.37
N ASP A 88 2.68 -9.01 11.53
CA ASP A 88 3.28 -9.69 12.67
C ASP A 88 2.34 -10.71 13.35
N HIS A 89 1.00 -10.56 13.17
CA HIS A 89 0.01 -11.31 13.95
C HIS A 89 -0.95 -12.18 13.12
N MET A 90 -0.80 -12.21 11.79
CA MET A 90 -1.63 -13.05 10.91
C MET A 90 -0.83 -13.56 9.71
N VAL A 91 -1.42 -14.44 8.90
CA VAL A 91 -0.79 -14.95 7.67
C VAL A 91 -0.42 -13.79 6.74
N LEU A 92 0.80 -13.81 6.20
CA LEU A 92 1.37 -12.71 5.42
C LEU A 92 0.49 -12.30 4.24
N SER A 93 -0.04 -13.28 3.51
CA SER A 93 -0.91 -13.06 2.36
C SER A 93 -2.29 -12.52 2.75
N ASP A 94 -2.81 -12.89 3.94
CA ASP A 94 -4.07 -12.36 4.47
C ASP A 94 -3.93 -10.87 4.78
N ALA A 95 -2.86 -10.48 5.50
CA ALA A 95 -2.56 -9.08 5.80
C ALA A 95 -2.42 -8.22 4.53
N ASP A 96 -1.68 -8.72 3.51
CA ASP A 96 -1.54 -8.02 2.22
C ASP A 96 -2.89 -7.90 1.50
N THR A 97 -3.70 -8.96 1.49
CA THR A 97 -5.00 -8.96 0.82
C THR A 97 -5.97 -7.98 1.44
N LEU A 98 -6.05 -7.90 2.78
CA LEU A 98 -6.91 -6.93 3.47
C LEU A 98 -6.48 -5.49 3.17
N MET A 99 -5.19 -5.22 3.14
CA MET A 99 -4.67 -3.92 2.72
C MET A 99 -5.02 -3.60 1.25
N LYS A 100 -5.06 -4.61 0.36
CA LYS A 100 -5.40 -4.45 -1.07
C LYS A 100 -6.89 -4.19 -1.34
N LEU A 101 -7.72 -4.09 -0.34
CA LEU A 101 -9.06 -3.52 -0.49
C LEU A 101 -9.06 -2.00 -0.72
N ASN A 102 -7.91 -1.37 -0.70
CA ASN A 102 -7.76 0.08 -0.90
C ASN A 102 -8.44 0.65 -2.17
N PRO A 103 -8.53 0.00 -3.35
CA PRO A 103 -9.27 0.54 -4.48
C PRO A 103 -10.79 0.68 -4.20
N PHE A 104 -11.35 -0.24 -3.42
CA PHE A 104 -12.77 -0.18 -3.02
C PHE A 104 -12.99 0.95 -2.03
N TRP A 105 -12.11 1.12 -1.05
CA TRP A 105 -12.13 2.24 -0.12
C TRP A 105 -11.99 3.58 -0.83
N THR A 106 -11.19 3.65 -1.89
CA THR A 106 -11.07 4.87 -2.69
C THR A 106 -12.42 5.28 -3.31
N ILE A 107 -13.26 4.33 -3.74
CA ILE A 107 -14.62 4.60 -4.24
C ILE A 107 -15.49 5.18 -3.13
N VAL A 108 -15.46 4.57 -1.93
CA VAL A 108 -16.22 5.07 -0.77
C VAL A 108 -15.79 6.49 -0.41
N LEU A 109 -14.49 6.75 -0.36
CA LEU A 109 -13.95 8.08 -0.07
C LEU A 109 -14.32 9.12 -1.14
N SER A 110 -14.29 8.72 -2.42
CA SER A 110 -14.72 9.60 -3.51
C SER A 110 -16.21 9.94 -3.41
N LEU A 111 -17.07 8.98 -3.03
CA LEU A 111 -18.49 9.25 -2.80
C LEU A 111 -18.71 10.24 -1.67
N ILE A 112 -18.02 10.04 -0.53
CA ILE A 112 -18.24 10.85 0.69
C ILE A 112 -17.64 12.26 0.54
N PHE A 113 -16.39 12.37 0.08
CA PHE A 113 -15.64 13.63 0.08
C PHE A 113 -15.70 14.41 -1.23
N LEU A 114 -15.78 13.70 -2.37
CA LEU A 114 -15.82 14.34 -3.69
C LEU A 114 -17.22 14.39 -4.27
N HIS A 115 -18.23 13.77 -3.60
CA HIS A 115 -19.62 13.69 -4.04
C HIS A 115 -19.75 13.11 -5.46
N GLU A 116 -18.77 12.25 -5.85
CA GLU A 116 -18.78 11.60 -7.15
C GLU A 116 -19.90 10.56 -7.23
N LYS A 117 -20.59 10.49 -8.38
CA LYS A 117 -21.63 9.48 -8.58
C LYS A 117 -21.01 8.10 -8.72
N VAL A 118 -21.34 7.20 -7.80
CA VAL A 118 -20.91 5.79 -7.87
C VAL A 118 -21.73 5.05 -8.91
N ARG A 119 -21.05 4.30 -9.77
CA ARG A 119 -21.70 3.48 -10.81
C ARG A 119 -22.18 2.14 -10.22
N LYS A 120 -23.27 1.61 -10.78
CA LYS A 120 -23.84 0.33 -10.33
C LYS A 120 -22.81 -0.81 -10.27
N TYR A 121 -21.94 -0.92 -11.30
CA TYR A 121 -20.92 -1.95 -11.32
C TYR A 121 -19.88 -1.81 -10.18
N GLN A 122 -19.61 -0.58 -9.71
CA GLN A 122 -18.72 -0.35 -8.57
C GLN A 122 -19.36 -0.86 -7.27
N ILE A 123 -20.64 -0.60 -7.07
CA ILE A 123 -21.40 -1.13 -5.91
C ILE A 123 -21.40 -2.66 -5.94
N THR A 124 -21.66 -3.27 -7.09
CA THR A 124 -21.61 -4.74 -7.23
C THR A 124 -20.22 -5.28 -6.90
N ALA A 125 -19.16 -4.68 -7.44
CA ALA A 125 -17.78 -5.08 -7.13
C ALA A 125 -17.45 -4.94 -5.64
N MET A 126 -17.92 -3.88 -4.98
CA MET A 126 -17.73 -3.68 -3.53
C MET A 126 -18.42 -4.77 -2.71
N ILE A 127 -19.66 -5.12 -3.04
CA ILE A 127 -20.40 -6.19 -2.34
C ILE A 127 -19.64 -7.52 -2.49
N ILE A 128 -19.20 -7.86 -3.69
CA ILE A 128 -18.40 -9.08 -3.94
C ILE A 128 -17.10 -9.05 -3.16
N ALA A 129 -16.40 -7.90 -3.14
CA ALA A 129 -15.15 -7.76 -2.39
C ALA A 129 -15.34 -7.88 -0.87
N ILE A 130 -16.46 -7.38 -0.32
CA ILE A 130 -16.81 -7.54 1.09
C ILE A 130 -17.04 -9.03 1.42
N ILE A 131 -17.70 -9.78 0.55
CA ILE A 131 -17.86 -11.24 0.73
C ILE A 131 -16.49 -11.92 0.77
N GLY A 132 -15.61 -11.61 -0.19
CA GLY A 132 -14.24 -12.14 -0.19
C GLY A 132 -13.45 -11.78 1.07
N MET A 133 -13.60 -10.54 1.57
CA MET A 133 -13.01 -10.11 2.82
C MET A 133 -13.50 -10.94 4.02
N LEU A 134 -14.79 -11.19 4.13
CA LEU A 134 -15.36 -11.99 5.23
C LEU A 134 -14.84 -13.43 5.23
N LEU A 135 -14.55 -14.00 4.06
CA LEU A 135 -13.93 -15.32 3.95
C LEU A 135 -12.49 -15.35 4.48
N ILE A 136 -11.76 -14.23 4.37
CA ILE A 136 -10.39 -14.10 4.88
C ILE A 136 -10.40 -13.82 6.39
N VAL A 137 -11.22 -12.86 6.82
CA VAL A 137 -11.27 -12.39 8.22
C VAL A 137 -11.83 -13.45 9.14
N LYS A 138 -12.80 -14.27 8.65
CA LYS A 138 -13.48 -15.31 9.45
C LYS A 138 -13.85 -14.77 10.83
N PRO A 139 -14.87 -13.91 10.93
CA PRO A 139 -15.21 -13.24 12.18
C PRO A 139 -15.76 -14.24 13.24
N GLU A 140 -14.89 -15.09 13.74
CA GLU A 140 -15.08 -15.71 15.03
C GLU A 140 -14.74 -14.63 16.05
N PHE A 141 -15.66 -14.27 16.94
CA PHE A 141 -15.50 -13.23 17.98
C PHE A 141 -14.38 -13.59 18.99
N SER A 142 -13.20 -13.88 18.47
CA SER A 142 -12.01 -14.26 19.21
C SER A 142 -10.99 -13.10 19.18
N SER A 143 -10.00 -13.13 20.03
CA SER A 143 -8.88 -12.18 20.09
C SER A 143 -8.10 -12.06 18.76
N SER A 144 -8.27 -13.01 17.84
CA SER A 144 -7.67 -13.04 16.50
C SER A 144 -8.29 -12.03 15.52
N VAL A 145 -9.39 -11.36 15.85
CA VAL A 145 -10.04 -10.36 14.99
C VAL A 145 -9.27 -9.04 14.96
N ILE A 146 -8.50 -8.70 16.00
CA ILE A 146 -7.76 -7.42 16.08
C ILE A 146 -6.76 -7.24 14.95
N PRO A 147 -5.87 -8.21 14.60
CA PRO A 147 -4.98 -8.10 13.45
C PRO A 147 -5.73 -7.91 12.12
N SER A 148 -6.85 -8.59 11.94
CA SER A 148 -7.68 -8.46 10.75
C SER A 148 -8.28 -7.06 10.61
N ILE A 149 -8.77 -6.49 11.71
CA ILE A 149 -9.24 -5.09 11.76
C ILE A 149 -8.09 -4.13 11.43
N ALA A 150 -6.90 -4.35 11.97
CA ALA A 150 -5.73 -3.55 11.66
C ALA A 150 -5.37 -3.62 10.16
N GLY A 151 -5.41 -4.82 9.56
CA GLY A 151 -5.22 -5.02 8.12
C GLY A 151 -6.25 -4.26 7.28
N LEU A 152 -7.53 -4.31 7.65
CA LEU A 152 -8.61 -3.56 6.99
C LEU A 152 -8.41 -2.05 7.09
N LEU A 153 -8.16 -1.55 8.30
CA LEU A 153 -7.92 -0.14 8.53
C LEU A 153 -6.67 0.35 7.78
N SER A 154 -5.62 -0.47 7.69
CA SER A 154 -4.43 -0.15 6.89
C SER A 154 -4.79 0.12 5.44
N GLY A 155 -5.72 -0.65 4.86
CA GLY A 155 -6.25 -0.45 3.51
C GLY A 155 -7.01 0.87 3.35
N ILE A 156 -7.83 1.27 4.33
CA ILE A 156 -8.55 2.55 4.34
C ILE A 156 -7.56 3.73 4.38
N PHE A 157 -6.60 3.68 5.30
CA PHE A 157 -5.58 4.72 5.43
C PHE A 157 -4.66 4.79 4.21
N ALA A 158 -4.31 3.64 3.60
CA ALA A 158 -3.58 3.59 2.35
C ALA A 158 -4.37 4.22 1.20
N ALA A 159 -5.67 3.92 1.06
CA ALA A 159 -6.55 4.53 0.06
C ALA A 159 -6.59 6.05 0.20
N SER A 160 -6.75 6.54 1.42
CA SER A 160 -6.75 7.97 1.73
C SER A 160 -5.42 8.63 1.37
N ALA A 161 -4.30 8.00 1.73
CA ALA A 161 -2.96 8.48 1.39
C ALA A 161 -2.71 8.51 -0.12
N TYR A 162 -3.13 7.47 -0.86
CA TYR A 162 -2.99 7.42 -2.32
C TYR A 162 -3.90 8.42 -3.05
N THR A 163 -5.06 8.75 -2.49
CA THR A 163 -5.90 9.84 -2.97
C THR A 163 -5.17 11.18 -2.87
N CYS A 164 -4.47 11.43 -1.76
CA CYS A 164 -3.60 12.61 -1.62
C CYS A 164 -2.42 12.57 -2.63
N VAL A 165 -1.78 11.41 -2.85
CA VAL A 165 -0.71 11.25 -3.87
C VAL A 165 -1.23 11.62 -5.25
N ARG A 166 -2.44 11.18 -5.62
CA ARG A 166 -3.06 11.52 -6.89
C ARG A 166 -3.26 13.04 -7.04
N ALA A 167 -3.76 13.71 -6.01
CA ALA A 167 -3.92 15.16 -6.01
C ALA A 167 -2.57 15.90 -6.07
N LEU A 168 -1.53 15.35 -5.45
CA LEU A 168 -0.17 15.89 -5.47
C LEU A 168 0.55 15.65 -6.80
N SER A 169 0.24 14.60 -7.54
CA SER A 169 0.97 14.20 -8.76
C SER A 169 0.98 15.25 -9.87
N THR A 170 0.00 16.17 -9.87
CA THR A 170 -0.07 17.31 -10.80
C THR A 170 0.66 18.55 -10.29
N ARG A 171 1.04 18.60 -9.02
CA ARG A 171 1.60 19.77 -8.33
C ARG A 171 3.06 19.57 -7.93
N GLU A 172 3.42 18.35 -7.55
CA GLU A 172 4.71 17.98 -6.99
C GLU A 172 5.37 16.84 -7.75
N LYS A 173 6.71 16.75 -7.63
CA LYS A 173 7.47 15.66 -8.24
C LYS A 173 7.35 14.38 -7.43
N PRO A 174 7.35 13.19 -8.05
CA PRO A 174 7.21 11.91 -7.36
C PRO A 174 8.22 11.69 -6.23
N TYR A 175 9.48 12.00 -6.47
CA TYR A 175 10.54 11.82 -5.46
C TYR A 175 10.37 12.76 -4.26
N THR A 176 9.88 14.00 -4.48
CA THR A 176 9.54 14.93 -3.39
C THR A 176 8.44 14.36 -2.49
N ILE A 177 7.37 13.79 -3.08
CA ILE A 177 6.26 13.20 -2.32
C ILE A 177 6.74 12.03 -1.46
N VAL A 178 7.59 11.15 -2.02
CA VAL A 178 8.10 9.97 -1.29
C VAL A 178 9.10 10.38 -0.22
N PHE A 179 10.02 11.30 -0.52
CA PHE A 179 10.97 11.81 0.44
C PHE A 179 10.30 12.48 1.64
N TYR A 180 9.34 13.36 1.36
CA TYR A 180 8.59 14.08 2.39
C TYR A 180 7.89 13.10 3.35
N PHE A 181 7.24 12.07 2.80
CA PHE A 181 6.61 11.02 3.59
C PHE A 181 7.60 10.29 4.49
N SER A 182 8.74 9.89 3.94
CA SER A 182 9.75 9.15 4.69
C SER A 182 10.36 10.00 5.80
N LEU A 183 10.69 11.26 5.49
CA LEU A 183 11.25 12.22 6.47
C LEU A 183 10.21 12.52 7.58
N PHE A 184 8.96 12.83 7.21
CA PHE A 184 7.87 13.06 8.17
C PHE A 184 7.72 11.86 9.10
N SER A 185 7.69 10.64 8.55
CA SER A 185 7.56 9.42 9.33
C SER A 185 8.74 9.23 10.29
N VAL A 186 9.97 9.49 9.85
CA VAL A 186 11.16 9.42 10.72
C VAL A 186 11.04 10.39 11.89
N VAL A 187 10.72 11.65 11.62
CA VAL A 187 10.59 12.69 12.66
C VAL A 187 9.51 12.32 13.69
N VAL A 188 8.34 11.86 13.22
CA VAL A 188 7.23 11.49 14.09
C VAL A 188 7.54 10.24 14.91
N LEU A 189 8.26 9.26 14.32
CA LEU A 189 8.50 7.96 14.97
C LEU A 189 9.67 7.96 15.95
N ILE A 190 10.62 8.91 15.86
CA ILE A 190 11.77 8.97 16.78
C ILE A 190 11.34 8.91 18.26
N PRO A 191 10.45 9.79 18.78
CA PRO A 191 10.07 9.74 20.19
C PRO A 191 9.48 8.38 20.59
N PHE A 192 8.52 7.85 19.78
CA PHE A 192 7.89 6.57 20.06
C PHE A 192 8.89 5.40 20.05
N SER A 193 9.85 5.43 19.12
CA SER A 193 10.88 4.39 19.03
C SER A 193 11.88 4.44 20.17
N ILE A 194 12.16 5.61 20.76
CA ILE A 194 13.01 5.74 21.94
C ILE A 194 12.33 5.08 23.15
N PHE A 195 11.04 5.35 23.36
CA PHE A 195 10.30 4.79 24.49
C PHE A 195 10.06 3.28 24.40
N THR A 196 9.99 2.74 23.19
CA THR A 196 9.73 1.30 22.95
C THR A 196 10.97 0.57 22.44
N TYR A 197 12.17 1.14 22.64
CA TYR A 197 13.39 0.59 22.07
C TYR A 197 13.70 -0.81 22.58
N THR A 198 13.93 -1.72 21.66
CA THR A 198 14.43 -3.07 21.89
C THR A 198 15.78 -3.25 21.18
N PRO A 199 16.83 -3.76 21.84
CA PRO A 199 18.10 -4.02 21.18
C PRO A 199 17.94 -4.96 19.98
N MET A 200 18.52 -4.59 18.84
CA MET A 200 18.47 -5.35 17.60
C MET A 200 19.73 -6.17 17.39
N THR A 201 19.55 -7.40 16.94
CA THR A 201 20.66 -8.21 16.41
C THR A 201 21.13 -7.68 15.07
N THR A 202 22.36 -8.00 14.66
CA THR A 202 22.90 -7.65 13.34
C THR A 202 22.02 -8.17 12.20
N ILE A 203 21.45 -9.36 12.35
CA ILE A 203 20.56 -9.98 11.35
C ILE A 203 19.26 -9.17 11.22
N GLN A 204 18.66 -8.75 12.33
CA GLN A 204 17.47 -7.91 12.33
C GLN A 204 17.73 -6.56 11.65
N ILE A 205 18.89 -5.94 11.89
CA ILE A 205 19.30 -4.71 11.22
C ILE A 205 19.39 -4.93 9.70
N LEU A 206 19.98 -6.04 9.24
CA LEU A 206 20.06 -6.37 7.82
C LEU A 206 18.68 -6.55 7.19
N PHE A 207 17.76 -7.23 7.88
CA PHE A 207 16.38 -7.38 7.41
C PHE A 207 15.64 -6.03 7.35
N LEU A 208 15.83 -5.15 8.32
CA LEU A 208 15.23 -3.82 8.30
C LEU A 208 15.84 -2.91 7.21
N LEU A 209 17.12 -3.06 6.89
CA LEU A 209 17.73 -2.42 5.72
C LEU A 209 17.08 -2.92 4.42
N GLY A 210 16.90 -4.24 4.29
CA GLY A 210 16.17 -4.86 3.18
C GLY A 210 14.73 -4.36 3.08
N ALA A 211 14.01 -4.26 4.20
CA ALA A 211 12.65 -3.72 4.26
C ALA A 211 12.59 -2.27 3.78
N GLY A 212 13.54 -1.42 4.21
CA GLY A 212 13.60 -0.01 3.80
C GLY A 212 13.91 0.18 2.31
N LEU A 213 14.87 -0.58 1.77
CA LEU A 213 15.18 -0.56 0.33
C LEU A 213 13.99 -1.03 -0.51
N SER A 214 13.38 -2.14 -0.11
CA SER A 214 12.18 -2.68 -0.78
C SER A 214 11.00 -1.71 -0.70
N ALA A 215 10.81 -1.04 0.46
CA ALA A 215 9.80 -0.01 0.64
C ALA A 215 10.03 1.20 -0.29
N ALA A 216 11.27 1.64 -0.47
CA ALA A 216 11.58 2.73 -1.39
C ALA A 216 11.24 2.37 -2.84
N VAL A 217 11.59 1.16 -3.28
CA VAL A 217 11.20 0.64 -4.60
C VAL A 217 9.68 0.61 -4.73
N GLY A 218 8.97 0.08 -3.72
CA GLY A 218 7.51 0.02 -3.70
C GLY A 218 6.86 1.39 -3.78
N GLN A 219 7.28 2.35 -2.96
CA GLN A 219 6.72 3.71 -2.89
C GLN A 219 7.02 4.53 -4.14
N ILE A 220 8.23 4.47 -4.67
CA ILE A 220 8.60 5.15 -5.92
C ILE A 220 7.81 4.53 -7.07
N GLY A 221 7.75 3.20 -7.14
CA GLY A 221 7.02 2.47 -8.17
C GLY A 221 5.55 2.87 -8.24
N ILE A 222 4.81 2.87 -7.12
CA ILE A 222 3.39 3.24 -7.11
C ILE A 222 3.19 4.74 -7.41
N THR A 223 4.07 5.60 -6.92
CA THR A 223 3.98 7.04 -7.17
C THR A 223 4.21 7.35 -8.65
N LEU A 224 5.20 6.71 -9.28
CA LEU A 224 5.46 6.80 -10.72
C LEU A 224 4.30 6.19 -11.53
N ALA A 225 3.76 5.06 -11.10
CA ALA A 225 2.63 4.44 -11.79
C ALA A 225 1.44 5.39 -11.91
N TYR A 226 1.06 6.06 -10.82
CA TYR A 226 -0.02 7.05 -10.82
C TYR A 226 0.32 8.35 -11.57
N SER A 227 1.59 8.65 -11.79
CA SER A 227 2.00 9.76 -12.66
C SER A 227 1.96 9.42 -14.15
N PHE A 228 2.09 8.12 -14.51
CA PHE A 228 2.07 7.66 -15.89
C PHE A 228 0.68 7.32 -16.40
N ALA A 229 -0.21 6.82 -15.55
CA ALA A 229 -1.54 6.38 -15.95
C ALA A 229 -2.59 6.58 -14.85
N PRO A 230 -3.87 6.79 -15.23
CA PRO A 230 -4.97 6.86 -14.29
C PRO A 230 -5.10 5.54 -13.48
N ALA A 231 -5.46 5.66 -12.19
CA ALA A 231 -5.61 4.50 -11.31
C ALA A 231 -6.57 3.44 -11.87
N LYS A 232 -7.66 3.86 -12.53
CA LYS A 232 -8.64 2.96 -13.18
C LYS A 232 -8.05 2.00 -14.22
N ASP A 233 -6.89 2.37 -14.82
CA ASP A 233 -6.25 1.59 -15.88
C ASP A 233 -5.18 0.62 -15.38
N ILE A 234 -4.70 0.83 -14.16
CA ILE A 234 -3.52 0.10 -13.65
C ILE A 234 -3.72 -0.52 -12.26
N SER A 235 -4.73 -0.11 -11.48
CA SER A 235 -4.91 -0.56 -10.09
C SER A 235 -5.07 -2.08 -9.95
N ILE A 236 -5.66 -2.77 -10.94
CA ILE A 236 -5.79 -4.24 -10.93
C ILE A 236 -4.43 -4.95 -10.75
N PHE A 237 -3.36 -4.37 -11.28
CA PHE A 237 -2.03 -4.98 -11.22
C PHE A 237 -1.40 -4.89 -9.82
N THR A 238 -1.96 -4.10 -8.89
CA THR A 238 -1.52 -4.10 -7.48
C THR A 238 -1.78 -5.43 -6.80
N TYR A 239 -2.78 -6.19 -7.26
CA TYR A 239 -3.12 -7.51 -6.71
C TYR A 239 -2.05 -8.58 -7.00
N ALA A 240 -1.11 -8.31 -7.91
CA ALA A 240 0.04 -9.18 -8.12
C ALA A 240 0.86 -9.40 -6.82
N SER A 241 0.85 -8.43 -5.89
CA SER A 241 1.53 -8.59 -4.60
C SER A 241 0.95 -9.73 -3.77
N ILE A 242 -0.37 -10.02 -3.85
CA ILE A 242 -0.99 -11.14 -3.13
C ILE A 242 -0.35 -12.46 -3.59
N ILE A 243 -0.12 -12.61 -4.90
CA ILE A 243 0.53 -13.81 -5.45
C ILE A 243 1.97 -13.91 -4.93
N PHE A 244 2.72 -12.80 -4.94
CA PHE A 244 4.09 -12.79 -4.45
C PHE A 244 4.16 -13.02 -2.94
N THR A 245 3.30 -12.39 -2.13
CA THR A 245 3.29 -12.61 -0.67
C THR A 245 2.85 -14.01 -0.29
N ALA A 246 1.87 -14.60 -0.98
CA ALA A 246 1.47 -15.98 -0.77
C ALA A 246 2.60 -16.96 -1.13
N LEU A 247 3.29 -16.75 -2.26
CA LEU A 247 4.43 -17.56 -2.67
C LEU A 247 5.58 -17.47 -1.66
N PHE A 248 5.94 -16.26 -1.23
CA PHE A 248 7.00 -16.06 -0.25
C PHE A 248 6.60 -16.57 1.14
N GLY A 249 5.33 -16.40 1.56
CA GLY A 249 4.79 -16.95 2.80
C GLY A 249 4.93 -18.47 2.84
N PHE A 250 4.59 -19.14 1.73
CA PHE A 250 4.73 -20.59 1.61
C PHE A 250 6.20 -21.04 1.63
N ILE A 251 7.06 -20.43 0.81
CA ILE A 251 8.46 -20.87 0.65
C ILE A 251 9.30 -20.58 1.90
N LEU A 252 9.12 -19.40 2.52
CA LEU A 252 10.02 -18.93 3.58
C LEU A 252 9.50 -19.21 4.99
N PHE A 253 8.18 -19.29 5.17
CA PHE A 253 7.56 -19.43 6.48
C PHE A 253 6.71 -20.70 6.64
N GLY A 254 6.54 -21.49 5.56
CA GLY A 254 5.63 -22.64 5.57
C GLY A 254 4.16 -22.25 5.75
N GLU A 255 3.82 -20.96 5.57
CA GLU A 255 2.46 -20.48 5.69
C GLU A 255 1.64 -20.88 4.46
N SER A 256 0.54 -21.59 4.66
CA SER A 256 -0.43 -21.84 3.61
C SER A 256 -1.75 -21.15 3.99
N PRO A 257 -2.29 -20.27 3.12
CA PRO A 257 -3.64 -19.78 3.33
C PRO A 257 -4.59 -20.97 3.33
N ASP A 258 -5.55 -20.98 4.24
CA ASP A 258 -6.55 -22.03 4.23
C ASP A 258 -7.50 -21.92 3.02
N MET A 259 -8.38 -22.92 2.87
CA MET A 259 -9.27 -22.98 1.71
C MET A 259 -10.22 -21.77 1.62
N LEU A 260 -10.73 -21.27 2.75
CA LEU A 260 -11.63 -20.10 2.77
C LEU A 260 -10.89 -18.83 2.39
N ALA A 261 -9.68 -18.61 2.92
CA ALA A 261 -8.85 -17.46 2.56
C ALA A 261 -8.48 -17.50 1.07
N THR A 262 -8.12 -18.68 0.53
CA THR A 262 -7.82 -18.85 -0.89
C THR A 262 -9.02 -18.49 -1.77
N VAL A 263 -10.23 -18.93 -1.41
CA VAL A 263 -11.47 -18.52 -2.09
C VAL A 263 -11.69 -17.01 -1.96
N GLY A 264 -11.43 -16.43 -0.79
CA GLY A 264 -11.51 -14.99 -0.56
C GLY A 264 -10.59 -14.19 -1.50
N TYR A 265 -9.34 -14.63 -1.72
CA TYR A 265 -8.42 -13.99 -2.68
C TYR A 265 -8.98 -14.01 -4.11
N ILE A 266 -9.48 -15.18 -4.55
CA ILE A 266 -10.06 -15.33 -5.89
C ILE A 266 -11.27 -14.40 -6.06
N VAL A 267 -12.14 -14.32 -5.05
CA VAL A 267 -13.31 -13.44 -5.05
C VAL A 267 -12.90 -11.96 -5.12
N ILE A 268 -11.93 -11.51 -4.32
CA ILE A 268 -11.45 -10.12 -4.34
C ILE A 268 -10.78 -9.77 -5.67
N ILE A 269 -9.92 -10.65 -6.19
CA ILE A 269 -9.27 -10.45 -7.49
C ILE A 269 -10.31 -10.42 -8.61
N GLY A 270 -11.30 -11.32 -8.55
CA GLY A 270 -12.41 -11.35 -9.51
C GLY A 270 -13.28 -10.09 -9.47
N ALA A 271 -13.62 -9.59 -8.28
CA ALA A 271 -14.35 -8.32 -8.10
C ALA A 271 -13.57 -7.13 -8.70
N SER A 272 -12.26 -7.12 -8.47
CA SER A 272 -11.37 -6.07 -8.99
C SER A 272 -11.24 -6.13 -10.50
N TYR A 273 -11.12 -7.33 -11.07
CA TYR A 273 -11.12 -7.52 -12.52
C TYR A 273 -12.44 -7.08 -13.16
N TYR A 274 -13.58 -7.47 -12.57
CA TYR A 274 -14.91 -7.04 -13.02
C TYR A 274 -15.02 -5.51 -13.02
N MET A 275 -14.62 -4.87 -11.95
CA MET A 275 -14.62 -3.40 -11.84
C MET A 275 -13.74 -2.75 -12.91
N PHE A 276 -12.53 -3.28 -13.12
CA PHE A 276 -11.58 -2.79 -14.12
C PHE A 276 -12.13 -2.93 -15.55
N ASP A 277 -12.68 -4.10 -15.92
CA ASP A 277 -13.24 -4.34 -17.27
C ASP A 277 -14.40 -3.40 -17.56
N LYS A 278 -15.34 -3.25 -16.62
CA LYS A 278 -16.49 -2.34 -16.77
C LYS A 278 -16.06 -0.88 -16.91
N ALA A 279 -15.12 -0.41 -16.08
CA ALA A 279 -14.59 0.94 -16.15
C ALA A 279 -13.90 1.22 -17.50
N ARG A 280 -13.18 0.23 -18.04
CA ARG A 280 -12.54 0.31 -19.34
C ARG A 280 -13.55 0.44 -20.48
N ARG A 281 -14.58 -0.42 -20.48
CA ARG A 281 -15.63 -0.40 -21.53
C ARG A 281 -16.39 0.93 -21.54
N GLU A 282 -16.75 1.48 -20.38
CA GLU A 282 -17.42 2.77 -20.27
C GLU A 282 -16.56 3.91 -20.84
N THR A 283 -15.25 3.88 -20.63
CA THR A 283 -14.34 4.89 -21.19
C THR A 283 -14.28 4.81 -22.72
N THR A 284 -14.26 3.59 -23.28
CA THR A 284 -14.23 3.39 -24.73
C THR A 284 -15.52 3.88 -25.41
N LEU A 285 -16.68 3.62 -24.78
CA LEU A 285 -17.98 4.08 -25.30
C LEU A 285 -18.08 5.61 -25.30
N ASN A 286 -17.58 6.28 -24.25
CA ASN A 286 -17.58 7.75 -24.16
C ASN A 286 -16.56 8.45 -25.09
N GLN A 287 -15.63 7.73 -25.67
CA GLN A 287 -14.68 8.26 -26.66
C GLN A 287 -15.19 8.11 -28.11
N ASN A 288 -16.17 7.23 -28.32
CA ASN A 288 -16.75 6.96 -29.64
C ASN A 288 -18.08 7.72 -29.89
N ASN A 289 -18.58 8.43 -28.88
CA ASN A 289 -19.70 9.37 -28.93
C ASN A 289 -19.19 10.81 -28.83
#